data_da4faa15d1012a8c754779ce5939b777
#
_entry.id   da4faa15d1012a8c754779ce5939b777
#
_cell.length_a   1.000
_cell.length_b   1.000
_cell.length_c   1.000
_cell.angle_alpha   90.00
_cell.angle_beta   90.00
_cell.angle_gamma   90.00
#
_symmetry.space_group_name_H-M   'P 1'
#
loop_
_entity.id
_entity.type
_entity.pdbx_description
1 polymer ?
#
loop_
_entity_poly.entity_id
_entity_poly.type
_entity_poly.pdbx_seq_one_letter_code
_entity_poly.pdbx_strand_id
1 'polypeptide(L)'
;MSDITYLQLQSIIDHMLSTGLSYSSCKKVRTLISQLFDYSIINCWCTTNYAKFLNLGHNKPVRPHKPFTTQAINRLWRLGPPLHDIPLILLYTGMRASELINLKARDINRKQRTMRITSAKTKSGIRTIPIHDRIWSIIERRLDAVYVIHECRTYSSLSREFNKAMRAINTKHTTHDCRHTFATRLDNEGANYNAKRLLLGHASGNVTDGVYTHKSLGQLRKAIRLLK
;
A
#
# COMPACT_ATOMS: atom_id res chain seq x y z
N MET A 1 11.27 -30.31 19.63
CA MET A 1 11.35 -28.93 20.18
C MET A 1 12.16 -28.89 21.48
N SER A 2 12.18 -29.96 22.29
CA SER A 2 12.99 -30.06 23.51
C SER A 2 14.48 -29.79 23.30
N ASP A 3 15.02 -30.10 22.13
CA ASP A 3 16.46 -30.02 21.83
C ASP A 3 16.91 -28.68 21.24
N ILE A 4 15.93 -27.77 21.02
CA ILE A 4 16.23 -26.43 20.48
C ILE A 4 16.58 -25.51 21.63
N THR A 5 17.79 -24.98 21.63
CA THR A 5 18.31 -24.09 22.64
C THR A 5 18.13 -22.61 22.26
N TYR A 6 18.13 -21.74 23.27
CA TYR A 6 18.15 -20.29 23.04
C TYR A 6 19.31 -19.84 22.13
N LEU A 7 20.51 -20.40 22.32
CA LEU A 7 21.70 -20.03 21.55
C LEU A 7 21.55 -20.35 20.06
N GLN A 8 20.95 -21.49 19.73
CA GLN A 8 20.68 -21.85 18.33
C GLN A 8 19.69 -20.86 17.68
N LEU A 9 18.64 -20.46 18.41
CA LEU A 9 17.69 -19.48 17.89
C LEU A 9 18.30 -18.09 17.76
N GLN A 10 19.13 -17.69 18.74
CA GLN A 10 19.83 -16.41 18.69
C GLN A 10 20.81 -16.36 17.52
N SER A 11 21.54 -17.46 17.23
CA SER A 11 22.46 -17.52 16.09
C SER A 11 21.77 -17.30 14.73
N ILE A 12 20.50 -17.74 14.58
CA ILE A 12 19.70 -17.45 13.39
C ILE A 12 19.47 -15.92 13.25
N ILE A 13 19.08 -15.27 14.34
CA ILE A 13 18.85 -13.82 14.35
C ILE A 13 20.15 -13.06 14.09
N ASP A 14 21.25 -13.47 14.71
CA ASP A 14 22.56 -12.85 14.53
C ASP A 14 23.06 -12.99 13.09
N HIS A 15 22.86 -14.15 12.48
CA HIS A 15 23.14 -14.35 11.06
C HIS A 15 22.28 -13.44 10.17
N MET A 16 20.99 -13.31 10.45
CA MET A 16 20.11 -12.38 9.71
C MET A 16 20.58 -10.93 9.82
N LEU A 17 21.02 -10.51 11.01
CA LEU A 17 21.55 -9.16 11.24
C LEU A 17 22.87 -8.93 10.54
N SER A 18 23.80 -9.92 10.56
CA SER A 18 25.10 -9.84 9.89
C SER A 18 24.97 -9.78 8.37
N THR A 19 23.94 -10.40 7.79
CA THR A 19 23.60 -10.30 6.35
C THR A 19 22.84 -9.02 5.98
N GLY A 20 22.65 -8.09 6.93
CA GLY A 20 22.04 -6.78 6.69
C GLY A 20 20.50 -6.79 6.65
N LEU A 21 19.85 -7.85 7.12
CA LEU A 21 18.39 -7.89 7.22
C LEU A 21 17.89 -6.90 8.28
N SER A 22 16.70 -6.32 8.00
CA SER A 22 16.13 -5.31 8.88
C SER A 22 15.60 -5.89 10.19
N TYR A 23 15.56 -5.08 11.25
CA TYR A 23 14.87 -5.39 12.49
C TYR A 23 13.45 -5.95 12.26
N SER A 24 12.71 -5.36 11.32
CA SER A 24 11.36 -5.82 10.96
C SER A 24 11.35 -7.25 10.39
N SER A 25 12.39 -7.64 9.63
CA SER A 25 12.55 -9.01 9.12
C SER A 25 12.83 -9.99 10.26
N CYS A 26 13.77 -9.64 11.14
CA CYS A 26 14.08 -10.45 12.32
C CYS A 26 12.88 -10.60 13.25
N LYS A 27 12.08 -9.53 13.44
CA LYS A 27 10.84 -9.57 14.22
C LYS A 27 9.80 -10.54 13.64
N LYS A 28 9.68 -10.63 12.32
CA LYS A 28 8.77 -11.61 11.67
C LYS A 28 9.21 -13.04 11.93
N VAL A 29 10.51 -13.31 11.83
CA VAL A 29 11.06 -14.64 12.13
C VAL A 29 10.89 -14.98 13.60
N ARG A 30 11.20 -14.07 14.53
CA ARG A 30 10.89 -14.24 15.95
C ARG A 30 9.42 -14.56 16.21
N THR A 31 8.51 -13.84 15.54
CA THR A 31 7.07 -14.07 15.70
C THR A 31 6.68 -15.49 15.26
N LEU A 32 7.20 -15.95 14.11
CA LEU A 32 6.98 -17.32 13.64
C LEU A 32 7.52 -18.36 14.64
N ILE A 33 8.76 -18.19 15.09
CA ILE A 33 9.38 -19.09 16.08
C ILE A 33 8.55 -19.09 17.37
N SER A 34 8.09 -17.92 17.84
CA SER A 34 7.26 -17.84 19.04
C SER A 34 5.95 -18.62 18.89
N GLN A 35 5.28 -18.51 17.74
CA GLN A 35 4.05 -19.28 17.48
C GLN A 35 4.30 -20.79 17.47
N LEU A 36 5.43 -21.24 16.93
CA LEU A 36 5.81 -22.66 16.96
C LEU A 36 6.07 -23.15 18.38
N PHE A 37 6.73 -22.34 19.21
CA PHE A 37 6.95 -22.67 20.62
C PHE A 37 5.63 -22.66 21.43
N ASP A 38 4.77 -21.67 21.22
CA ASP A 38 3.46 -21.62 21.89
C ASP A 38 2.62 -22.87 21.53
N TYR A 39 2.63 -23.29 20.25
CA TYR A 39 2.02 -24.55 19.83
C TYR A 39 2.63 -25.79 20.51
N SER A 40 3.97 -25.81 20.64
CA SER A 40 4.70 -26.93 21.27
C SER A 40 4.44 -27.01 22.77
N ILE A 41 4.25 -25.88 23.45
CA ILE A 41 3.87 -25.83 24.87
C ILE A 41 2.45 -26.41 25.07
N ILE A 42 1.51 -26.01 24.20
CA ILE A 42 0.14 -26.55 24.26
C ILE A 42 0.12 -28.08 24.11
N ASN A 43 1.01 -28.63 23.29
CA ASN A 43 1.13 -30.09 23.08
C ASN A 43 2.10 -30.77 24.05
N CYS A 44 2.55 -30.09 25.11
CA CYS A 44 3.47 -30.62 26.12
C CYS A 44 4.84 -31.12 25.59
N TRP A 45 5.29 -30.61 24.43
CA TRP A 45 6.58 -30.97 23.83
C TRP A 45 7.74 -30.14 24.37
N CYS A 46 7.47 -29.01 24.96
CA CYS A 46 8.42 -28.17 25.68
C CYS A 46 7.68 -27.31 26.72
N THR A 47 8.43 -26.69 27.63
CA THR A 47 7.88 -25.91 28.72
C THR A 47 8.13 -24.41 28.57
N THR A 48 9.10 -24.01 27.75
CA THR A 48 9.57 -22.62 27.65
C THR A 48 9.62 -22.12 26.22
N ASN A 49 9.08 -20.93 26.00
CA ASN A 49 9.18 -20.24 24.70
C ASN A 49 10.42 -19.33 24.69
N TYR A 50 11.53 -19.84 24.19
CA TYR A 50 12.79 -19.10 24.09
C TYR A 50 12.75 -17.93 23.12
N ALA A 51 11.82 -17.92 22.15
CA ALA A 51 11.70 -16.83 21.18
C ALA A 51 11.37 -15.47 21.84
N LYS A 52 10.75 -15.49 23.02
CA LYS A 52 10.42 -14.26 23.77
C LYS A 52 11.66 -13.49 24.25
N PHE A 53 12.77 -14.16 24.40
CA PHE A 53 14.04 -13.61 24.91
C PHE A 53 15.04 -13.23 23.83
N LEU A 54 14.74 -13.51 22.53
CA LEU A 54 15.66 -13.22 21.42
C LEU A 54 15.93 -11.72 21.26
N ASN A 55 17.22 -11.38 21.23
CA ASN A 55 17.68 -10.04 20.93
C ASN A 55 17.65 -9.78 19.43
N LEU A 56 16.86 -8.79 19.00
CA LEU A 56 16.70 -8.43 17.59
C LEU A 56 17.59 -7.25 17.15
N GLY A 57 18.50 -6.82 18.01
CA GLY A 57 19.29 -5.61 17.78
C GLY A 57 18.44 -4.33 17.86
N HIS A 58 18.99 -3.24 17.37
CA HIS A 58 18.34 -1.94 17.43
C HIS A 58 17.33 -1.74 16.29
N ASN A 59 16.14 -1.26 16.62
CA ASN A 59 15.16 -0.82 15.63
C ASN A 59 15.58 0.52 15.03
N LYS A 60 16.43 0.48 14.02
CA LYS A 60 16.80 1.70 13.28
C LYS A 60 15.59 2.15 12.44
N PRO A 61 15.19 3.42 12.50
CA PRO A 61 14.09 3.91 11.68
C PRO A 61 14.41 3.68 10.20
N VAL A 62 13.55 2.92 9.53
CA VAL A 62 13.58 2.77 8.08
C VAL A 62 13.20 4.12 7.48
N ARG A 63 13.76 4.44 6.30
CA ARG A 63 13.50 5.68 5.55
C ARG A 63 12.02 6.10 5.68
N PRO A 64 11.74 7.30 6.23
CA PRO A 64 10.37 7.77 6.32
C PRO A 64 9.80 7.95 4.90
N HIS A 65 8.54 7.56 4.71
CA HIS A 65 7.84 7.84 3.46
C HIS A 65 7.78 9.34 3.25
N LYS A 66 8.30 9.81 2.10
CA LYS A 66 8.30 11.23 1.75
C LYS A 66 7.18 11.48 0.74
N PRO A 67 6.22 12.38 1.04
CA PRO A 67 5.24 12.80 0.05
C PRO A 67 5.92 13.43 -1.18
N PHE A 68 5.31 13.27 -2.35
CA PHE A 68 5.72 13.99 -3.55
C PHE A 68 5.49 15.48 -3.35
N THR A 69 6.44 16.29 -3.75
CA THR A 69 6.26 17.74 -3.83
C THR A 69 5.38 18.11 -5.03
N THR A 70 4.72 19.27 -4.98
CA THR A 70 3.96 19.80 -6.12
C THR A 70 4.82 19.90 -7.38
N GLN A 71 6.08 20.29 -7.23
CA GLN A 71 7.03 20.36 -8.36
C GLN A 71 7.27 18.97 -8.98
N ALA A 72 7.41 17.91 -8.16
CA ALA A 72 7.58 16.55 -8.66
C ALA A 72 6.35 16.07 -9.43
N ILE A 73 5.15 16.36 -8.91
CA ILE A 73 3.88 16.03 -9.59
C ILE A 73 3.78 16.79 -10.93
N ASN A 74 4.15 18.07 -10.97
CA ASN A 74 4.14 18.85 -12.21
C ASN A 74 5.14 18.32 -13.23
N ARG A 75 6.33 17.84 -12.79
CA ARG A 75 7.28 17.16 -13.69
C ARG A 75 6.67 15.85 -14.25
N LEU A 76 5.96 15.05 -13.45
CA LEU A 76 5.26 13.86 -13.95
C LEU A 76 4.28 14.22 -15.06
N TRP A 77 3.45 15.26 -14.89
CA TRP A 77 2.52 15.71 -15.92
C TRP A 77 3.22 16.08 -17.24
N ARG A 78 4.43 16.64 -17.17
CA ARG A 78 5.21 17.04 -18.36
C ARG A 78 5.81 15.85 -19.12
N LEU A 79 5.96 14.66 -18.49
CA LEU A 79 6.51 13.48 -19.16
C LEU A 79 5.61 12.98 -20.29
N GLY A 80 4.30 13.15 -20.14
CA GLY A 80 3.33 12.60 -21.09
C GLY A 80 3.17 11.07 -21.00
N PRO A 81 2.19 10.54 -21.78
CA PRO A 81 1.94 9.12 -21.83
C PRO A 81 3.06 8.35 -22.60
N PRO A 82 3.27 7.07 -22.31
CA PRO A 82 2.63 6.30 -21.23
C PRO A 82 3.35 6.44 -19.87
N LEU A 83 4.46 7.18 -19.82
CA LEU A 83 5.41 7.15 -18.71
C LEU A 83 4.81 7.71 -17.41
N HIS A 84 3.94 8.71 -17.51
CA HIS A 84 3.31 9.34 -16.36
C HIS A 84 2.09 8.58 -15.81
N ASP A 85 1.54 7.63 -16.56
CA ASP A 85 0.21 7.04 -16.27
C ASP A 85 0.14 6.35 -14.91
N ILE A 86 1.05 5.41 -14.68
CA ILE A 86 1.08 4.64 -13.42
C ILE A 86 1.25 5.54 -12.19
N PRO A 87 2.26 6.43 -12.14
CA PRO A 87 2.42 7.35 -11.01
C PRO A 87 1.21 8.25 -10.78
N LEU A 88 0.62 8.83 -11.84
CA LEU A 88 -0.51 9.74 -11.70
C LEU A 88 -1.78 9.01 -11.27
N ILE A 89 -2.07 7.81 -11.80
CA ILE A 89 -3.18 7.01 -11.31
C ILE A 89 -3.03 6.76 -9.80
N LEU A 90 -1.85 6.34 -9.33
CA LEU A 90 -1.60 6.08 -7.91
C LEU A 90 -1.71 7.36 -7.05
N LEU A 91 -1.21 8.50 -7.54
CA LEU A 91 -1.23 9.80 -6.84
C LEU A 91 -2.64 10.40 -6.70
N TYR A 92 -3.55 10.13 -7.66
CA TYR A 92 -4.91 10.70 -7.65
C TYR A 92 -5.98 9.72 -7.16
N THR A 93 -5.63 8.47 -6.86
CA THR A 93 -6.56 7.45 -6.34
C THR A 93 -6.19 6.94 -4.95
N GLY A 94 -4.92 7.05 -4.56
CA GLY A 94 -4.40 6.51 -3.32
C GLY A 94 -4.46 4.98 -3.23
N MET A 95 -4.71 4.27 -4.33
CA MET A 95 -4.76 2.81 -4.33
C MET A 95 -3.38 2.18 -4.12
N ARG A 96 -3.37 0.91 -3.71
CA ARG A 96 -2.14 0.13 -3.62
C ARG A 96 -1.70 -0.34 -5.00
N ALA A 97 -0.40 -0.58 -5.19
CA ALA A 97 0.13 -1.11 -6.45
C ALA A 97 -0.54 -2.44 -6.86
N SER A 98 -0.79 -3.33 -5.90
CA SER A 98 -1.50 -4.60 -6.15
C SER A 98 -2.96 -4.41 -6.57
N GLU A 99 -3.63 -3.37 -6.07
CA GLU A 99 -4.99 -3.02 -6.48
C GLU A 99 -5.01 -2.51 -7.93
N LEU A 100 -4.03 -1.69 -8.31
CA LEU A 100 -3.89 -1.18 -9.68
C LEU A 100 -3.57 -2.31 -10.68
N ILE A 101 -2.66 -3.24 -10.35
CA ILE A 101 -2.34 -4.41 -11.19
C ILE A 101 -3.59 -5.25 -11.50
N ASN A 102 -4.50 -5.36 -10.54
CA ASN A 102 -5.70 -6.20 -10.65
C ASN A 102 -6.95 -5.43 -11.12
N LEU A 103 -6.85 -4.12 -11.35
CA LEU A 103 -7.97 -3.29 -11.79
C LEU A 103 -8.33 -3.61 -13.25
N LYS A 104 -9.55 -4.07 -13.47
CA LYS A 104 -10.06 -4.41 -14.80
C LYS A 104 -10.85 -3.25 -15.38
N ALA A 105 -10.87 -3.15 -16.73
CA ALA A 105 -11.67 -2.13 -17.41
C ALA A 105 -13.17 -2.22 -17.07
N ARG A 106 -13.71 -3.43 -16.87
CA ARG A 106 -15.10 -3.66 -16.45
C ARG A 106 -15.43 -3.12 -15.04
N ASP A 107 -14.41 -2.86 -14.21
CA ASP A 107 -14.57 -2.30 -12.87
C ASP A 107 -14.67 -0.75 -12.91
N ILE A 108 -14.57 -0.16 -14.10
CA ILE A 108 -14.70 1.28 -14.35
C ILE A 108 -16.11 1.60 -14.82
N ASN A 109 -16.83 2.41 -14.08
CA ASN A 109 -18.11 2.97 -14.51
C ASN A 109 -17.86 4.30 -15.25
N ARG A 110 -17.97 4.28 -16.59
CA ARG A 110 -17.73 5.48 -17.43
C ARG A 110 -18.72 6.62 -17.14
N LYS A 111 -20.02 6.29 -16.94
CA LYS A 111 -21.07 7.31 -16.67
C LYS A 111 -20.85 8.01 -15.35
N GLN A 112 -20.52 7.24 -14.33
CA GLN A 112 -20.30 7.78 -12.98
C GLN A 112 -18.85 8.23 -12.75
N ARG A 113 -17.92 7.94 -13.66
CA ARG A 113 -16.47 8.14 -13.49
C ARG A 113 -16.00 7.62 -12.12
N THR A 114 -16.22 6.34 -11.91
CA THR A 114 -15.79 5.64 -10.68
C THR A 114 -15.07 4.36 -11.03
N MET A 115 -14.19 3.92 -10.14
CA MET A 115 -13.54 2.62 -10.20
C MET A 115 -13.87 1.81 -8.95
N ARG A 116 -14.19 0.53 -9.13
CA ARG A 116 -14.48 -0.40 -8.05
C ARG A 116 -13.26 -1.28 -7.77
N ILE A 117 -12.71 -1.17 -6.58
CA ILE A 117 -11.64 -2.05 -6.12
C ILE A 117 -12.26 -3.33 -5.58
N THR A 118 -12.06 -4.44 -6.28
CA THR A 118 -12.65 -5.75 -5.95
C THR A 118 -11.61 -6.72 -5.39
N SER A 119 -10.33 -6.54 -5.75
CA SER A 119 -9.21 -7.36 -5.27
C SER A 119 -8.47 -6.64 -4.14
N ALA A 120 -8.81 -6.96 -2.89
CA ALA A 120 -8.17 -6.37 -1.73
C ALA A 120 -7.87 -7.45 -0.67
N LYS A 121 -6.79 -7.26 0.09
CA LYS A 121 -6.36 -8.18 1.16
C LYS A 121 -7.39 -8.32 2.30
N THR A 122 -8.23 -7.29 2.50
CA THR A 122 -9.25 -7.23 3.57
C THR A 122 -10.59 -6.80 3.01
N LYS A 123 -11.70 -7.15 3.69
CA LYS A 123 -13.05 -6.70 3.32
C LYS A 123 -13.18 -5.18 3.21
N SER A 124 -12.52 -4.43 4.10
CA SER A 124 -12.48 -2.96 4.06
C SER A 124 -11.73 -2.37 2.85
N GLY A 125 -10.93 -3.19 2.18
CA GLY A 125 -10.25 -2.79 0.93
C GLY A 125 -11.18 -2.75 -0.28
N ILE A 126 -12.32 -3.45 -0.26
CA ILE A 126 -13.33 -3.41 -1.33
C ILE A 126 -14.07 -2.08 -1.22
N ARG A 127 -13.94 -1.25 -2.25
CA ARG A 127 -14.46 0.12 -2.22
C ARG A 127 -14.64 0.69 -3.61
N THR A 128 -15.41 1.78 -3.70
CA THR A 128 -15.55 2.60 -4.91
C THR A 128 -14.76 3.89 -4.74
N ILE A 129 -13.92 4.21 -5.71
CA ILE A 129 -13.12 5.44 -5.76
C ILE A 129 -13.65 6.28 -6.93
N PRO A 130 -14.11 7.53 -6.70
CA PRO A 130 -14.37 8.47 -7.79
C PRO A 130 -13.07 8.80 -8.52
N ILE A 131 -13.13 8.87 -9.84
CA ILE A 131 -11.98 9.24 -10.67
C ILE A 131 -11.91 10.77 -10.76
N HIS A 132 -10.76 11.32 -10.40
CA HIS A 132 -10.50 12.75 -10.54
C HIS A 132 -10.46 13.15 -12.02
N ASP A 133 -11.05 14.30 -12.37
CA ASP A 133 -11.18 14.73 -13.76
C ASP A 133 -9.83 14.84 -14.50
N ARG A 134 -8.76 15.25 -13.81
CA ARG A 134 -7.41 15.34 -14.38
C ARG A 134 -6.84 14.02 -14.89
N ILE A 135 -7.21 12.90 -14.30
CA ILE A 135 -6.71 11.57 -14.71
C ILE A 135 -7.73 10.78 -15.55
N TRP A 136 -8.91 11.38 -15.86
CA TRP A 136 -9.93 10.67 -16.61
C TRP A 136 -9.41 10.23 -17.98
N SER A 137 -8.78 11.11 -18.74
CA SER A 137 -8.21 10.80 -20.05
C SER A 137 -7.15 9.69 -20.00
N ILE A 138 -6.40 9.61 -18.88
CA ILE A 138 -5.43 8.52 -18.64
C ILE A 138 -6.16 7.18 -18.50
N ILE A 139 -7.23 7.15 -17.72
CA ILE A 139 -8.03 5.93 -17.52
C ILE A 139 -8.76 5.56 -18.81
N GLU A 140 -9.43 6.52 -19.45
CA GLU A 140 -10.31 6.31 -20.60
C GLU A 140 -9.58 5.63 -21.77
N ARG A 141 -8.38 6.08 -22.13
CA ARG A 141 -7.58 5.47 -23.21
C ARG A 141 -7.07 4.05 -22.93
N ARG A 142 -7.27 3.55 -21.70
CA ARG A 142 -6.85 2.23 -21.25
C ARG A 142 -7.99 1.23 -21.08
N LEU A 143 -9.22 1.63 -21.42
CA LEU A 143 -10.41 0.80 -21.21
C LEU A 143 -10.69 -0.23 -22.30
N ASP A 144 -9.92 -0.23 -23.40
CA ASP A 144 -10.07 -1.21 -24.48
C ASP A 144 -9.38 -2.55 -24.17
N ALA A 145 -8.53 -2.59 -23.14
CA ALA A 145 -7.88 -3.80 -22.64
C ALA A 145 -8.65 -4.40 -21.47
N VAL A 146 -8.38 -5.68 -21.15
CA VAL A 146 -8.98 -6.37 -19.98
C VAL A 146 -8.59 -5.71 -18.67
N TYR A 147 -7.36 -5.24 -18.57
CA TYR A 147 -6.82 -4.57 -17.38
C TYR A 147 -6.42 -3.14 -17.71
N VAL A 148 -6.68 -2.22 -16.78
CA VAL A 148 -6.33 -0.79 -16.95
C VAL A 148 -4.83 -0.59 -17.17
N ILE A 149 -3.98 -1.40 -16.55
CA ILE A 149 -2.55 -1.49 -16.84
C ILE A 149 -2.20 -2.90 -17.31
N HIS A 150 -2.42 -3.17 -18.60
CA HIS A 150 -2.19 -4.49 -19.19
C HIS A 150 -0.69 -4.84 -19.32
N GLU A 151 0.18 -3.86 -19.43
CA GLU A 151 1.63 -3.99 -19.52
C GLU A 151 2.32 -4.46 -18.23
N CYS A 152 1.64 -4.37 -17.10
CA CYS A 152 2.18 -4.70 -15.80
C CYS A 152 1.30 -5.70 -15.05
N ARG A 153 1.63 -7.01 -15.11
CA ARG A 153 0.86 -8.08 -14.46
C ARG A 153 1.47 -8.56 -13.14
N THR A 154 2.63 -8.04 -12.75
CA THR A 154 3.32 -8.35 -11.49
C THR A 154 3.76 -7.06 -10.79
N TYR A 155 4.00 -7.15 -9.48
CA TYR A 155 4.55 -6.01 -8.74
C TYR A 155 5.93 -5.58 -9.29
N SER A 156 6.76 -6.55 -9.69
CA SER A 156 8.09 -6.27 -10.24
C SER A 156 8.00 -5.51 -11.57
N SER A 157 7.09 -5.89 -12.47
CA SER A 157 6.90 -5.16 -13.74
C SER A 157 6.36 -3.76 -13.50
N LEU A 158 5.37 -3.58 -12.62
CA LEU A 158 4.85 -2.27 -12.27
C LEU A 158 5.92 -1.39 -11.62
N SER A 159 6.70 -1.94 -10.69
CA SER A 159 7.80 -1.21 -10.03
C SER A 159 8.86 -0.76 -11.04
N ARG A 160 9.18 -1.59 -12.04
CA ARG A 160 10.12 -1.23 -13.11
C ARG A 160 9.62 -0.05 -13.93
N GLU A 161 8.35 -0.07 -14.37
CA GLU A 161 7.76 1.04 -15.14
C GLU A 161 7.63 2.31 -14.29
N PHE A 162 7.20 2.18 -13.05
CA PHE A 162 7.17 3.29 -12.09
C PHE A 162 8.56 3.92 -11.90
N ASN A 163 9.60 3.09 -11.72
CA ASN A 163 10.97 3.56 -11.54
C ASN A 163 11.54 4.26 -12.79
N LYS A 164 11.09 3.93 -14.00
CA LYS A 164 11.44 4.69 -15.21
C LYS A 164 10.95 6.14 -15.10
N ALA A 165 9.69 6.34 -14.70
CA ALA A 165 9.14 7.67 -14.47
C ALA A 165 9.90 8.44 -13.36
N MET A 166 10.22 7.74 -12.26
CA MET A 166 10.98 8.36 -11.16
C MET A 166 12.37 8.82 -11.58
N ARG A 167 13.07 8.01 -12.39
CA ARG A 167 14.37 8.42 -12.96
C ARG A 167 14.23 9.64 -13.88
N ALA A 168 13.19 9.65 -14.73
CA ALA A 168 12.96 10.75 -15.68
C ALA A 168 12.70 12.09 -14.98
N ILE A 169 12.10 12.09 -13.78
CA ILE A 169 11.89 13.30 -12.99
C ILE A 169 12.95 13.51 -11.90
N ASN A 170 14.01 12.72 -11.89
CA ASN A 170 15.13 12.76 -10.94
C ASN A 170 14.65 12.67 -9.47
N THR A 171 13.89 11.63 -9.12
CA THR A 171 13.44 11.36 -7.76
C THR A 171 13.57 9.87 -7.40
N LYS A 172 13.45 9.56 -6.09
CA LYS A 172 13.55 8.19 -5.56
C LYS A 172 12.28 7.80 -4.77
N HIS A 173 11.11 8.19 -5.25
CA HIS A 173 9.86 7.78 -4.64
C HIS A 173 9.51 6.33 -4.95
N THR A 174 8.66 5.76 -4.10
CA THR A 174 8.07 4.42 -4.27
C THR A 174 6.58 4.52 -4.60
N THR A 175 5.98 3.43 -5.07
CA THR A 175 4.52 3.38 -5.28
C THR A 175 3.74 3.65 -3.99
N HIS A 176 4.31 3.32 -2.82
CA HIS A 176 3.68 3.58 -1.53
C HIS A 176 3.71 5.07 -1.16
N ASP A 177 4.75 5.80 -1.58
CA ASP A 177 4.82 7.26 -1.40
C ASP A 177 3.70 7.99 -2.16
N CYS A 178 3.20 7.44 -3.29
CA CYS A 178 2.03 7.99 -3.98
C CYS A 178 0.79 7.96 -3.08
N ARG A 179 0.55 6.85 -2.39
CA ARG A 179 -0.57 6.70 -1.47
C ARG A 179 -0.43 7.60 -0.23
N HIS A 180 0.79 7.75 0.31
CA HIS A 180 1.07 8.71 1.37
C HIS A 180 0.82 10.15 0.89
N THR A 181 1.26 10.48 -0.32
CA THR A 181 1.01 11.80 -0.93
C THR A 181 -0.47 12.08 -1.09
N PHE A 182 -1.24 11.10 -1.59
CA PHE A 182 -2.70 11.22 -1.69
C PHE A 182 -3.34 11.52 -0.33
N ALA A 183 -2.97 10.76 0.71
CA ALA A 183 -3.48 10.98 2.06
C ALA A 183 -3.11 12.35 2.60
N THR A 184 -1.84 12.75 2.50
CA THR A 184 -1.35 14.05 2.97
C THR A 184 -2.00 15.22 2.25
N ARG A 185 -2.18 15.12 0.92
CA ARG A 185 -2.85 16.18 0.15
C ARG A 185 -4.31 16.33 0.57
N LEU A 186 -5.03 15.24 0.80
CA LEU A 186 -6.41 15.30 1.31
C LEU A 186 -6.46 15.93 2.71
N ASP A 187 -5.49 15.62 3.59
CA ASP A 187 -5.40 16.25 4.91
C ASP A 187 -5.15 17.76 4.82
N ASN A 188 -4.17 18.17 4.02
CA ASN A 188 -3.80 19.57 3.84
C ASN A 188 -4.95 20.42 3.25
N GLU A 189 -5.78 19.84 2.41
CA GLU A 189 -6.94 20.51 1.80
C GLU A 189 -8.23 20.36 2.65
N GLY A 190 -8.12 19.85 3.89
CA GLY A 190 -9.24 19.76 4.83
C GLY A 190 -10.29 18.71 4.46
N ALA A 191 -9.93 17.66 3.73
CA ALA A 191 -10.86 16.60 3.39
C ALA A 191 -11.43 15.92 4.64
N ASN A 192 -12.72 15.59 4.58
CA ASN A 192 -13.36 14.88 5.68
C ASN A 192 -12.61 13.56 5.99
N TYR A 193 -12.23 13.37 7.26
CA TYR A 193 -11.45 12.23 7.75
C TYR A 193 -12.04 10.86 7.34
N ASN A 194 -13.35 10.67 7.50
CA ASN A 194 -14.00 9.42 7.14
C ASN A 194 -14.03 9.20 5.62
N ALA A 195 -14.20 10.27 4.82
CA ALA A 195 -14.11 10.16 3.36
C ALA A 195 -12.70 9.72 2.94
N LYS A 196 -11.66 10.29 3.52
CA LYS A 196 -10.25 9.88 3.31
C LYS A 196 -10.03 8.41 3.68
N ARG A 197 -10.50 7.96 4.86
CA ARG A 197 -10.39 6.55 5.28
C ARG A 197 -11.05 5.58 4.29
N LEU A 198 -12.27 5.91 3.85
CA LEU A 198 -13.00 5.11 2.86
C LEU A 198 -12.27 5.05 1.52
N LEU A 199 -11.77 6.18 1.01
CA LEU A 199 -10.97 6.23 -0.22
C LEU A 199 -9.70 5.38 -0.13
N LEU A 200 -9.05 5.38 1.03
CA LEU A 200 -7.85 4.58 1.26
C LEU A 200 -8.16 3.10 1.55
N GLY A 201 -9.39 2.74 1.94
CA GLY A 201 -9.74 1.37 2.34
C GLY A 201 -9.02 0.96 3.62
N HIS A 202 -9.02 1.83 4.63
CA HIS A 202 -8.58 1.51 5.97
C HIS A 202 -9.73 0.86 6.76
N ALA A 203 -9.43 -0.21 7.51
CA ALA A 203 -10.40 -0.82 8.40
C ALA A 203 -10.89 0.20 9.44
N SER A 204 -12.17 0.13 9.78
CA SER A 204 -12.70 0.88 10.92
C SER A 204 -12.10 0.34 12.22
N GLY A 205 -11.46 1.21 12.99
CA GLY A 205 -10.88 0.84 14.30
C GLY A 205 -11.90 0.61 15.39
N ASN A 206 -13.15 1.09 15.21
CA ASN A 206 -14.24 0.98 16.17
C ASN A 206 -15.52 0.43 15.52
N VAL A 207 -16.26 -0.39 16.26
CA VAL A 207 -17.56 -0.98 15.86
C VAL A 207 -18.58 0.13 15.52
N THR A 208 -18.51 1.29 16.17
CA THR A 208 -19.36 2.47 15.93
C THR A 208 -19.18 3.07 14.53
N ASP A 209 -17.99 2.95 13.93
CA ASP A 209 -17.71 3.43 12.56
C ASP A 209 -18.40 2.57 11.49
N GLY A 210 -18.78 1.34 11.80
CA GLY A 210 -19.51 0.44 10.89
C GLY A 210 -20.92 0.93 10.56
N VAL A 211 -21.56 1.66 11.47
CA VAL A 211 -22.94 2.19 11.30
C VAL A 211 -22.98 3.45 10.43
N TYR A 212 -21.87 4.20 10.32
CA TYR A 212 -21.78 5.44 9.53
C TYR A 212 -21.18 5.27 8.13
N THR A 213 -21.08 4.05 7.61
CA THR A 213 -20.37 3.74 6.35
C THR A 213 -21.12 4.09 5.05
N HIS A 214 -22.31 4.66 5.12
CA HIS A 214 -23.03 5.13 3.94
C HIS A 214 -22.68 6.59 3.56
N LYS A 215 -21.39 6.93 3.48
CA LYS A 215 -21.05 8.19 2.83
C LYS A 215 -21.41 8.11 1.36
N SER A 216 -22.28 9.02 0.94
CA SER A 216 -22.70 9.10 -0.44
C SER A 216 -21.50 9.29 -1.37
N LEU A 217 -21.57 8.73 -2.57
CA LEU A 217 -20.56 8.93 -3.63
C LEU A 217 -20.24 10.42 -3.84
N GLY A 218 -21.23 11.31 -3.59
CA GLY A 218 -21.06 12.75 -3.62
C GLY A 218 -20.03 13.28 -2.62
N GLN A 219 -19.99 12.73 -1.40
CA GLN A 219 -19.00 13.14 -0.39
C GLN A 219 -17.58 12.67 -0.76
N LEU A 220 -17.45 11.46 -1.33
CA LEU A 220 -16.17 10.99 -1.84
C LEU A 220 -15.68 11.83 -3.01
N ARG A 221 -16.58 12.26 -3.92
CA ARG A 221 -16.25 13.17 -5.01
C ARG A 221 -15.79 14.53 -4.51
N LYS A 222 -16.47 15.08 -3.49
CA LYS A 222 -16.02 16.35 -2.86
C LYS A 222 -14.58 16.22 -2.36
N ALA A 223 -14.25 15.13 -1.67
CA ALA A 223 -12.87 14.90 -1.19
C ALA A 223 -11.86 14.78 -2.35
N ILE A 224 -12.16 13.99 -3.39
CA ILE A 224 -11.27 13.80 -4.54
C ILE A 224 -11.02 15.12 -5.29
N ARG A 225 -12.03 15.97 -5.45
CA ARG A 225 -11.91 17.28 -6.14
C ARG A 225 -11.02 18.29 -5.42
N LEU A 226 -10.71 18.08 -4.15
CA LEU A 226 -9.74 18.91 -3.43
C LEU A 226 -8.30 18.73 -3.94
N LEU A 227 -8.02 17.62 -4.63
CA LEU A 227 -6.68 17.35 -5.19
C LEU A 227 -6.43 18.26 -6.40
N LYS A 228 -5.60 19.26 -6.26
CA LYS A 228 -5.22 20.21 -7.33
C LYS A 228 -4.25 19.57 -8.34
#